data_d0f9c466b1c09034bd327da02479cda3
#
_entry.id   d0f9c466b1c09034bd327da02479cda3
#
_cell.length_a   1.000
_cell.length_b   1.000
_cell.length_c   1.000
_cell.angle_alpha   90.00
_cell.angle_beta   90.00
_cell.angle_gamma   90.00
#
_symmetry.space_group_name_H-M   'P 1'
#
loop_
_entity.id
_entity.type
_entity.pdbx_description
1 polymer ?
#
loop_
_entity_poly.entity_id
_entity_poly.type
_entity_poly.pdbx_seq_one_letter_code
_entity_poly.pdbx_strand_id
1 'polypeptide(L)'
;MSTHPLLGTCLRVACASTVVALLAACESVRGWAPPIVQPYRPDVPQGNIITKEMVEQLRPGMSREQVRFLLGTPLVTSVFHQDRWDYVYHLKRGKGTEVQTRKMAVWFKDGRLDRFTADDMPAETLADNLILGRNPKEVPKAPPKEPAPQVSIPTK
;
A
#
# COMPACT_ATOMS: atom_id res chain seq x y z
N MET A 1 -73.59 16.49 0.05
CA MET A 1 -72.50 15.59 0.47
C MET A 1 -71.20 16.37 0.32
N SER A 2 -70.75 17.01 1.39
CA SER A 2 -69.53 17.85 1.40
C SER A 2 -68.36 16.97 1.81
N THR A 3 -67.59 16.54 0.84
CA THR A 3 -66.31 15.86 1.08
C THR A 3 -65.32 16.89 1.59
N HIS A 4 -64.93 16.75 2.86
CA HIS A 4 -64.01 17.67 3.56
C HIS A 4 -62.65 17.69 2.82
N PRO A 5 -62.24 18.81 2.19
CA PRO A 5 -60.95 18.91 1.47
C PRO A 5 -59.76 18.75 2.42
N LEU A 6 -59.94 18.98 3.71
CA LEU A 6 -58.92 18.88 4.77
C LEU A 6 -58.40 17.42 4.95
N LEU A 7 -59.29 16.45 4.82
CA LEU A 7 -58.90 15.03 4.99
C LEU A 7 -57.95 14.55 3.88
N GLY A 8 -58.18 14.97 2.63
CA GLY A 8 -57.33 14.66 1.51
C GLY A 8 -55.96 15.33 1.61
N THR A 9 -55.87 16.54 2.16
CA THR A 9 -54.62 17.27 2.37
C THR A 9 -53.76 16.61 3.46
N CYS A 10 -54.39 16.26 4.60
CA CYS A 10 -53.71 15.56 5.70
C CYS A 10 -53.14 14.18 5.21
N LEU A 11 -53.86 13.43 4.42
CA LEU A 11 -53.41 12.14 3.91
C LEU A 11 -52.21 12.29 2.96
N ARG A 12 -52.22 13.30 2.11
CA ARG A 12 -51.09 13.61 1.21
C ARG A 12 -49.81 14.02 1.95
N VAL A 13 -49.95 14.86 2.97
CA VAL A 13 -48.85 15.29 3.79
C VAL A 13 -48.27 14.13 4.61
N ALA A 14 -49.14 13.26 5.16
CA ALA A 14 -48.73 12.07 5.88
C ALA A 14 -47.96 11.10 4.97
N CYS A 15 -48.44 10.85 3.74
CA CYS A 15 -47.73 10.01 2.77
C CYS A 15 -46.36 10.61 2.35
N ALA A 16 -46.32 11.94 2.13
CA ALA A 16 -45.08 12.60 1.76
C ALA A 16 -44.02 12.52 2.88
N SER A 17 -44.45 12.74 4.14
CA SER A 17 -43.56 12.65 5.30
C SER A 17 -43.02 11.22 5.52
N THR A 18 -43.85 10.21 5.26
CA THR A 18 -43.44 8.80 5.35
C THR A 18 -42.39 8.44 4.30
N VAL A 19 -42.57 8.92 3.06
CA VAL A 19 -41.60 8.69 1.98
C VAL A 19 -40.27 9.37 2.29
N VAL A 20 -40.28 10.60 2.79
CA VAL A 20 -39.06 11.30 3.19
C VAL A 20 -38.33 10.59 4.33
N ALA A 21 -39.09 10.10 5.34
CA ALA A 21 -38.53 9.33 6.44
C ALA A 21 -37.88 7.99 5.96
N LEU A 22 -38.49 7.31 5.01
CA LEU A 22 -37.95 6.08 4.43
C LEU A 22 -36.69 6.35 3.61
N LEU A 23 -36.60 7.45 2.88
CA LEU A 23 -35.41 7.85 2.13
C LEU A 23 -34.23 8.22 3.08
N ALA A 24 -34.52 8.92 4.19
CA ALA A 24 -33.52 9.25 5.19
C ALA A 24 -32.99 8.02 5.96
N ALA A 25 -33.81 6.99 6.13
CA ALA A 25 -33.42 5.75 6.79
C ALA A 25 -32.30 5.00 6.03
N CYS A 26 -32.22 5.14 4.71
CA CYS A 26 -31.18 4.47 3.90
C CYS A 26 -29.75 4.97 4.21
N GLU A 27 -29.56 6.21 4.65
CA GLU A 27 -28.25 6.73 5.03
C GLU A 27 -27.79 6.22 6.41
N SER A 28 -28.72 6.04 7.33
CA SER A 28 -28.42 5.55 8.68
C SER A 28 -27.93 4.10 8.70
N VAL A 29 -28.32 3.28 7.71
CA VAL A 29 -27.93 1.87 7.62
C VAL A 29 -26.47 1.71 7.14
N ARG A 30 -25.89 2.69 6.45
CA ARG A 30 -24.53 2.61 5.94
C ARG A 30 -23.48 2.53 7.05
N GLY A 31 -23.72 3.08 8.23
CA GLY A 31 -22.79 3.02 9.37
C GLY A 31 -23.00 1.83 10.31
N TRP A 32 -24.11 1.11 10.20
CA TRP A 32 -24.51 0.04 11.13
C TRP A 32 -24.33 -1.37 10.55
N ALA A 33 -23.38 -1.57 9.66
CA ALA A 33 -23.03 -2.92 9.23
C ALA A 33 -22.35 -3.66 10.40
N PRO A 34 -22.93 -4.75 10.93
CA PRO A 34 -22.27 -5.52 11.98
C PRO A 34 -20.92 -6.06 11.48
N PRO A 35 -19.93 -6.28 12.35
CA PRO A 35 -18.57 -6.70 11.97
C PRO A 35 -18.54 -7.94 11.08
N ILE A 36 -19.55 -8.80 11.20
CA ILE A 36 -19.70 -10.04 10.43
C ILE A 36 -20.01 -9.79 8.94
N VAL A 37 -20.49 -8.60 8.61
CA VAL A 37 -20.86 -8.22 7.21
C VAL A 37 -19.80 -7.30 6.59
N GLN A 38 -18.80 -6.89 7.36
CA GLN A 38 -17.75 -6.04 6.81
C GLN A 38 -16.84 -6.85 5.87
N PRO A 39 -16.74 -6.50 4.58
CA PRO A 39 -15.86 -7.21 3.67
C PRO A 39 -14.41 -7.07 4.12
N TYR A 40 -13.68 -8.16 4.10
CA TYR A 40 -12.24 -8.15 4.30
C TYR A 40 -11.57 -7.31 3.21
N ARG A 41 -10.80 -6.32 3.59
CA ARG A 41 -10.02 -5.48 2.68
C ARG A 41 -8.55 -5.66 3.02
N PRO A 42 -7.80 -6.43 2.24
CA PRO A 42 -6.37 -6.58 2.43
C PRO A 42 -5.62 -5.30 2.08
N ASP A 43 -4.44 -5.15 2.67
CA ASP A 43 -3.47 -4.16 2.21
C ASP A 43 -2.96 -4.58 0.83
N VAL A 44 -2.89 -3.63 -0.10
CA VAL A 44 -2.47 -3.90 -1.48
C VAL A 44 -1.20 -3.11 -1.79
N PRO A 45 -0.01 -3.75 -1.70
CA PRO A 45 1.22 -3.17 -2.21
C PRO A 45 1.27 -3.26 -3.73
N GLN A 46 1.74 -2.20 -4.37
CA GLN A 46 1.90 -2.11 -5.83
C GLN A 46 3.24 -1.46 -6.19
N GLY A 47 3.78 -1.81 -7.33
CA GLY A 47 5.02 -1.24 -7.84
C GLY A 47 6.27 -1.99 -7.38
N ASN A 48 7.38 -1.27 -7.30
CA ASN A 48 8.67 -1.84 -6.90
C ASN A 48 8.82 -1.83 -5.37
N ILE A 49 8.98 -3.00 -4.79
CA ILE A 49 9.24 -3.13 -3.37
C ILE A 49 10.74 -3.01 -3.16
N ILE A 50 11.17 -1.83 -2.74
CA ILE A 50 12.56 -1.52 -2.42
C ILE A 50 12.68 -1.34 -0.92
N THR A 51 13.67 -1.99 -0.33
CA THR A 51 13.95 -1.90 1.09
C THR A 51 15.14 -0.97 1.36
N LYS A 52 15.24 -0.52 2.60
CA LYS A 52 16.35 0.31 3.04
C LYS A 52 17.69 -0.39 2.83
N GLU A 53 17.75 -1.68 3.12
CA GLU A 53 18.93 -2.53 2.98
C GLU A 53 19.39 -2.63 1.52
N MET A 54 18.45 -2.69 0.56
CA MET A 54 18.78 -2.66 -0.86
C MET A 54 19.38 -1.31 -1.27
N VAL A 55 18.82 -0.21 -0.79
CA VAL A 55 19.35 1.13 -1.07
C VAL A 55 20.76 1.31 -0.49
N GLU A 56 21.03 0.79 0.70
CA GLU A 56 22.34 0.85 1.35
C GLU A 56 23.43 0.05 0.61
N GLN A 57 23.04 -0.92 -0.21
CA GLN A 57 23.98 -1.70 -1.03
C GLN A 57 24.36 -1.01 -2.34
N LEU A 58 23.65 0.03 -2.75
CA LEU A 58 23.98 0.77 -3.97
C LEU A 58 25.33 1.49 -3.82
N ARG A 59 26.14 1.37 -4.86
CA ARG A 59 27.43 2.05 -4.94
C ARG A 59 27.55 2.80 -6.27
N PRO A 60 28.03 4.03 -6.31
CA PRO A 60 28.39 4.71 -7.54
C PRO A 60 29.33 3.84 -8.38
N GLY A 61 29.18 3.84 -9.70
CA GLY A 61 29.96 3.02 -10.64
C GLY A 61 29.38 1.64 -10.94
N MET A 62 28.33 1.18 -10.25
CA MET A 62 27.63 -0.06 -10.59
C MET A 62 27.09 -0.02 -12.02
N SER A 63 27.11 -1.17 -12.73
CA SER A 63 26.50 -1.31 -14.04
C SER A 63 24.96 -1.33 -13.94
N ARG A 64 24.28 -1.09 -15.05
CA ARG A 64 22.80 -1.17 -15.12
C ARG A 64 22.29 -2.56 -14.73
N GLU A 65 23.02 -3.62 -15.11
CA GLU A 65 22.66 -4.99 -14.75
C GLU A 65 22.77 -5.24 -13.24
N GLN A 66 23.84 -4.72 -12.62
CA GLN A 66 24.03 -4.83 -11.17
C GLN A 66 22.92 -4.11 -10.39
N VAL A 67 22.57 -2.89 -10.83
CA VAL A 67 21.46 -2.14 -10.21
C VAL A 67 20.12 -2.87 -10.42
N ARG A 68 19.88 -3.43 -11.60
CA ARG A 68 18.67 -4.21 -11.88
C ARG A 68 18.63 -5.52 -11.08
N PHE A 69 19.75 -6.16 -10.87
CA PHE A 69 19.83 -7.35 -10.02
C PHE A 69 19.48 -7.03 -8.56
N LEU A 70 19.92 -5.88 -8.06
CA LEU A 70 19.68 -5.46 -6.68
C LEU A 70 18.26 -4.94 -6.44
N LEU A 71 17.79 -4.04 -7.30
CA LEU A 71 16.50 -3.33 -7.11
C LEU A 71 15.34 -3.93 -7.92
N GLY A 72 15.64 -4.87 -8.80
CA GLY A 72 14.67 -5.39 -9.76
C GLY A 72 14.50 -4.48 -10.98
N THR A 73 13.53 -4.83 -11.83
CA THR A 73 13.21 -4.05 -13.03
C THR A 73 12.46 -2.76 -12.65
N PRO A 74 12.91 -1.58 -13.10
CA PRO A 74 12.24 -0.33 -12.80
C PRO A 74 10.82 -0.32 -13.40
N LEU A 75 9.89 0.27 -12.66
CA LEU A 75 8.50 0.38 -13.13
C LEU A 75 8.35 1.41 -14.24
N VAL A 76 9.13 2.50 -14.18
CA VAL A 76 9.07 3.56 -15.17
C VAL A 76 10.45 3.81 -15.76
N THR A 77 10.54 3.64 -17.08
CA THR A 77 11.70 4.03 -17.89
C THR A 77 11.23 4.98 -18.96
N SER A 78 11.88 6.14 -19.07
CA SER A 78 11.55 7.12 -20.10
C SER A 78 12.30 6.78 -21.39
N VAL A 79 11.58 6.80 -22.52
CA VAL A 79 12.21 6.65 -23.85
C VAL A 79 13.10 7.85 -24.15
N PHE A 80 12.78 9.01 -23.63
CA PHE A 80 13.52 10.27 -23.85
C PHE A 80 14.71 10.44 -22.89
N HIS A 81 14.66 9.77 -21.73
CA HIS A 81 15.68 9.85 -20.69
C HIS A 81 16.11 8.44 -20.28
N GLN A 82 16.80 7.76 -21.18
CA GLN A 82 17.23 6.36 -20.98
C GLN A 82 18.25 6.20 -19.83
N ASP A 83 18.85 7.31 -19.41
CA ASP A 83 19.80 7.34 -18.31
C ASP A 83 19.16 7.55 -16.94
N ARG A 84 17.82 7.57 -16.89
CA ARG A 84 17.08 7.66 -15.65
C ARG A 84 16.10 6.51 -15.52
N TRP A 85 16.15 5.86 -14.36
CA TRP A 85 15.19 4.84 -13.94
C TRP A 85 14.43 5.32 -12.72
N ASP A 86 13.09 5.20 -12.77
CA ASP A 86 12.23 5.57 -11.68
C ASP A 86 11.55 4.33 -11.11
N TYR A 87 11.69 4.15 -9.81
CA TYR A 87 11.06 3.12 -9.02
C TYR A 87 9.97 3.75 -8.18
N VAL A 88 8.80 3.15 -8.19
CA VAL A 88 7.64 3.67 -7.45
C VAL A 88 7.04 2.53 -6.64
N TYR A 89 6.87 2.78 -5.36
CA TYR A 89 6.14 1.93 -4.43
C TYR A 89 4.85 2.63 -4.01
N HIS A 90 3.74 1.91 -4.08
CA HIS A 90 2.44 2.41 -3.69
C HIS A 90 1.75 1.38 -2.79
N LEU A 91 1.41 1.77 -1.56
CA LEU A 91 0.68 0.95 -0.61
C LEU A 91 -0.68 1.57 -0.33
N LYS A 92 -1.74 0.85 -0.63
CA LYS A 92 -3.10 1.19 -0.21
C LYS A 92 -3.51 0.27 0.94
N ARG A 93 -3.77 0.86 2.11
CA ARG A 93 -4.25 0.10 3.26
C ARG A 93 -5.72 -0.28 3.10
N GLY A 94 -6.03 -1.53 3.41
CA GLY A 94 -7.39 -2.07 3.28
C GLY A 94 -8.37 -1.47 4.29
N LYS A 95 -7.91 -1.22 5.51
CA LYS A 95 -8.69 -0.56 6.56
C LYS A 95 -8.24 0.89 6.68
N GLY A 96 -8.87 1.80 5.93
CA GLY A 96 -8.59 3.23 5.98
C GLY A 96 -8.42 3.87 4.61
N THR A 97 -8.19 5.17 4.63
CA THR A 97 -7.90 6.00 3.45
C THR A 97 -6.41 6.26 3.28
N GLU A 98 -5.58 5.63 4.11
CA GLU A 98 -4.14 5.88 4.09
C GLU A 98 -3.52 5.25 2.85
N VAL A 99 -2.90 6.11 2.05
CA VAL A 99 -2.13 5.75 0.86
C VAL A 99 -0.70 6.23 1.10
N GLN A 100 0.25 5.31 1.00
CA GLN A 100 1.67 5.62 1.10
C GLN A 100 2.31 5.44 -0.27
N THR A 101 2.92 6.49 -0.79
CA THR A 101 3.69 6.44 -2.03
C THR A 101 5.12 6.81 -1.73
N ARG A 102 6.07 5.98 -2.16
CA ARG A 102 7.50 6.23 -2.06
C ARG A 102 8.12 6.14 -3.44
N LYS A 103 9.10 6.97 -3.68
CA LYS A 103 9.76 7.08 -4.99
C LYS A 103 11.26 6.97 -4.81
N MET A 104 11.89 6.36 -5.79
CA MET A 104 13.34 6.34 -5.91
C MET A 104 13.70 6.60 -7.36
N ALA A 105 14.65 7.49 -7.59
CA ALA A 105 15.19 7.78 -8.91
C ALA A 105 16.67 7.45 -8.93
N VAL A 106 17.09 6.79 -10.00
CA VAL A 106 18.48 6.37 -10.25
C VAL A 106 18.94 6.98 -11.55
N TRP A 107 20.11 7.63 -11.55
CA TRP A 107 20.71 8.23 -12.74
C TRP A 107 21.99 7.49 -13.12
N PHE A 108 22.10 7.25 -14.41
CA PHE A 108 23.27 6.62 -15.00
C PHE A 108 24.04 7.63 -15.86
N LYS A 109 25.36 7.50 -15.84
CA LYS A 109 26.26 8.21 -16.74
C LYS A 109 27.18 7.18 -17.37
N ASP A 110 27.29 7.17 -18.69
CA ASP A 110 28.10 6.22 -19.44
C ASP A 110 27.82 4.74 -19.08
N GLY A 111 26.52 4.42 -18.84
CA GLY A 111 26.06 3.08 -18.46
C GLY A 111 26.34 2.66 -17.03
N ARG A 112 26.88 3.55 -16.19
CA ARG A 112 27.20 3.31 -14.79
C ARG A 112 26.36 4.19 -13.87
N LEU A 113 26.09 3.68 -12.68
CA LEU A 113 25.37 4.44 -11.63
C LEU A 113 26.19 5.68 -11.24
N ASP A 114 25.62 6.86 -11.48
CA ASP A 114 26.18 8.15 -11.10
C ASP A 114 25.66 8.57 -9.72
N ARG A 115 24.34 8.68 -9.59
CA ARG A 115 23.67 9.09 -8.35
C ARG A 115 22.29 8.47 -8.24
N PHE A 116 21.74 8.47 -7.03
CA PHE A 116 20.36 8.09 -6.76
C PHE A 116 19.75 8.99 -5.69
N THR A 117 18.44 9.08 -5.71
CA THR A 117 17.64 9.73 -4.66
C THR A 117 16.53 8.79 -4.26
N ALA A 118 16.35 8.55 -2.99
CA ALA A 118 15.31 7.68 -2.46
C ALA A 118 14.57 8.39 -1.32
N ASP A 119 13.26 8.18 -1.26
CA ASP A 119 12.47 8.50 -0.08
C ASP A 119 12.85 7.55 1.07
N ASP A 120 12.29 7.77 2.26
CA ASP A 120 12.48 6.85 3.39
C ASP A 120 11.85 5.49 3.08
N MET A 121 12.71 4.49 2.81
CA MET A 121 12.27 3.14 2.42
C MET A 121 12.01 2.27 3.64
N PRO A 122 11.07 1.31 3.57
CA PRO A 122 10.81 0.39 4.67
C PRO A 122 11.98 -0.56 4.87
N ALA A 123 12.23 -0.97 6.12
CA ALA A 123 13.13 -2.06 6.40
C ALA A 123 12.61 -3.39 5.80
N GLU A 124 13.51 -4.32 5.48
CA GLU A 124 13.18 -5.60 4.84
C GLU A 124 12.09 -6.38 5.60
N THR A 125 12.22 -6.49 6.92
CA THR A 125 11.22 -7.17 7.77
C THR A 125 9.82 -6.55 7.66
N LEU A 126 9.74 -5.24 7.48
CA LEU A 126 8.47 -4.55 7.31
C LEU A 126 7.91 -4.76 5.89
N ALA A 127 8.78 -4.77 4.87
CA ALA A 127 8.40 -5.03 3.50
C ALA A 127 7.83 -6.45 3.34
N ASP A 128 8.48 -7.47 3.90
CA ASP A 128 8.01 -8.85 3.90
C ASP A 128 6.63 -9.00 4.55
N ASN A 129 6.40 -8.35 5.68
CA ASN A 129 5.11 -8.36 6.33
C ASN A 129 4.02 -7.71 5.48
N LEU A 130 4.34 -6.65 4.76
CA LEU A 130 3.41 -5.99 3.83
C LEU A 130 3.07 -6.89 2.63
N ILE A 131 4.06 -7.62 2.08
CA ILE A 131 3.85 -8.58 0.99
C ILE A 131 2.95 -9.73 1.43
N LEU A 132 3.19 -10.25 2.63
CA LEU A 132 2.44 -11.37 3.20
C LEU A 132 1.08 -10.95 3.78
N GLY A 133 0.73 -9.66 3.73
CA GLY A 133 -0.52 -9.15 4.30
C GLY A 133 -0.57 -9.24 5.83
N ARG A 134 0.57 -9.40 6.49
CA ARG A 134 0.67 -9.46 7.96
C ARG A 134 0.70 -8.06 8.55
N ASN A 135 -0.04 -7.87 9.63
CA ASN A 135 0.02 -6.62 10.36
C ASN A 135 1.35 -6.54 11.14
N PRO A 136 2.18 -5.48 10.96
CA PRO A 136 3.45 -5.34 11.66
C PRO A 136 3.35 -5.39 13.20
N LYS A 137 2.16 -5.08 13.74
CA LYS A 137 1.89 -5.14 15.19
C LYS A 137 1.67 -6.57 15.72
N GLU A 138 1.39 -7.54 14.84
CA GLU A 138 1.07 -8.92 15.20
C GLU A 138 2.25 -9.87 14.98
N VAL A 139 3.36 -9.37 14.41
CA VAL A 139 4.54 -10.20 14.17
C VAL A 139 5.27 -10.41 15.50
N PRO A 140 5.38 -11.65 16.00
CA PRO A 140 6.24 -11.94 17.15
C PRO A 140 7.66 -11.49 16.82
N LYS A 141 8.31 -10.78 17.76
CA LYS A 141 9.71 -10.39 17.63
C LYS A 141 10.51 -11.64 17.25
N ALA A 142 11.16 -11.60 16.08
CA ALA A 142 11.94 -12.74 15.60
C ALA A 142 12.85 -13.25 16.70
N PRO A 143 12.94 -14.59 16.90
CA PRO A 143 13.87 -15.14 17.87
C PRO A 143 15.28 -14.63 17.55
N PRO A 144 16.13 -14.41 18.58
CA PRO A 144 17.51 -13.98 18.36
C PRO A 144 18.15 -14.91 17.33
N LYS A 145 18.81 -14.33 16.30
CA LYS A 145 19.55 -15.13 15.32
C LYS A 145 20.48 -16.05 16.07
N GLU A 146 20.20 -17.36 15.98
CA GLU A 146 21.09 -18.38 16.47
C GLU A 146 22.48 -18.18 15.85
N PRO A 147 23.55 -18.12 16.62
CA PRO A 147 24.87 -17.92 16.06
C PRO A 147 25.13 -19.02 15.02
N ALA A 148 25.56 -18.60 13.83
CA ALA A 148 25.85 -19.52 12.73
C ALA A 148 26.76 -20.65 13.23
N PRO A 149 26.50 -21.93 12.88
CA PRO A 149 27.30 -23.07 13.31
C PRO A 149 28.76 -22.80 12.89
N GLN A 150 29.64 -22.74 13.88
CA GLN A 150 31.07 -22.61 13.64
C GLN A 150 31.54 -23.93 13.00
N VAL A 151 31.75 -23.92 11.70
CA VAL A 151 32.42 -25.00 10.97
C VAL A 151 33.87 -24.99 11.40
N SER A 152 34.25 -25.83 12.35
CA SER A 152 35.65 -26.12 12.68
C SER A 152 36.27 -26.90 11.51
N ILE A 153 37.14 -26.25 10.73
CA ILE A 153 37.96 -26.91 9.71
C ILE A 153 39.03 -27.68 10.45
N PRO A 154 39.11 -29.01 10.35
CA PRO A 154 40.21 -29.77 10.93
C PRO A 154 41.49 -29.47 10.17
N THR A 155 42.42 -28.82 10.82
CA THR A 155 43.80 -28.65 10.35
C THR A 155 44.49 -30.01 10.37
N LYS A 156 44.94 -30.46 9.19
CA LYS A 156 45.76 -31.65 9.02
C LYS A 156 47.21 -31.27 8.95
#